data_8fc65a1d34c5b92651ff7ed9773053f3
#
_entry.id   8fc65a1d34c5b92651ff7ed9773053f3
#
_cell.length_a   1.000
_cell.length_b   1.000
_cell.length_c   1.000
_cell.angle_alpha   90.00
_cell.angle_beta   90.00
_cell.angle_gamma   90.00
#
_symmetry.space_group_name_H-M   'P 1'
#
loop_
_entity.id
_entity.type
_entity.pdbx_description
1 polymer ?
#
loop_
_entity_poly.entity_id
_entity_poly.type
_entity_poly.pdbx_seq_one_letter_code
_entity_poly.pdbx_strand_id
1 'polypeptide(L)'
;MIRLRRASETVGLCLLACTLTACATCGWVLWEISSPTRKHPDWTYNKVNAEATNEACKQSAEVAIQRRTLQARNHGWTVTRGDANRVSFTKVGDPDSFFVDFQCWPDTVEPRKEK
;
A
#
# COMPACT_ATOMS: atom_id res chain seq x y z
N MET A 1 -19.33 9.03 -31.24
CA MET A 1 -18.59 7.77 -31.19
C MET A 1 -17.08 7.96 -31.06
N ILE A 2 -16.50 8.78 -31.93
CA ILE A 2 -15.02 9.02 -31.88
C ILE A 2 -14.59 9.62 -30.56
N ARG A 3 -15.38 10.54 -29.98
CA ARG A 3 -15.08 11.17 -28.69
C ARG A 3 -15.10 10.17 -27.53
N LEU A 4 -16.02 9.21 -27.55
CA LEU A 4 -16.12 8.18 -26.53
C LEU A 4 -14.91 7.24 -26.57
N ARG A 5 -14.44 6.91 -27.77
CA ARG A 5 -13.22 6.10 -27.92
C ARG A 5 -12.02 6.82 -27.34
N ARG A 6 -11.87 8.12 -27.62
CA ARG A 6 -10.74 8.89 -27.08
C ARG A 6 -10.77 8.95 -25.56
N ALA A 7 -11.94 9.12 -24.97
CA ALA A 7 -12.06 9.12 -23.52
C ALA A 7 -11.65 7.76 -22.91
N SER A 8 -12.10 6.65 -23.52
CA SER A 8 -11.72 5.31 -23.10
C SER A 8 -10.21 5.08 -23.24
N GLU A 9 -9.62 5.51 -24.32
CA GLU A 9 -8.19 5.37 -24.55
C GLU A 9 -7.39 6.16 -23.50
N THR A 10 -7.84 7.36 -23.16
CA THR A 10 -7.18 8.18 -22.15
C THR A 10 -7.18 7.51 -20.78
N VAL A 11 -8.32 6.94 -20.39
CA VAL A 11 -8.44 6.21 -19.12
C VAL A 11 -7.56 4.95 -19.14
N GLY A 12 -7.55 4.22 -20.25
CA GLY A 12 -6.71 3.05 -20.42
C GLY A 12 -5.22 3.39 -20.32
N LEU A 13 -4.81 4.49 -20.93
CA LEU A 13 -3.42 4.95 -20.85
C LEU A 13 -3.01 5.32 -19.42
N CYS A 14 -3.89 5.96 -18.66
CA CYS A 14 -3.62 6.26 -17.26
C CYS A 14 -3.38 4.99 -16.46
N LEU A 15 -4.23 3.97 -16.61
CA LEU A 15 -4.10 2.70 -15.91
C LEU A 15 -2.79 1.99 -16.27
N LEU A 16 -2.44 1.96 -17.55
CA LEU A 16 -1.19 1.35 -18.02
C LEU A 16 0.03 2.10 -17.47
N ALA A 17 0.00 3.42 -17.52
CA ALA A 17 1.09 4.22 -17.00
C ALA A 17 1.28 4.01 -15.49
N CYS A 18 0.19 3.89 -14.73
CA CYS A 18 0.25 3.66 -13.29
C CYS A 18 0.79 2.29 -12.92
N THR A 19 0.65 1.27 -13.79
CA THR A 19 1.23 -0.05 -13.55
C THR A 19 2.72 -0.10 -13.88
N LEU A 20 3.19 0.74 -14.79
CA LEU A 20 4.60 0.74 -15.22
C LEU A 20 5.42 1.79 -14.47
N THR A 21 4.90 3.00 -14.38
CA THR A 21 5.55 4.13 -13.71
C THR A 21 4.47 5.00 -13.07
N ALA A 22 4.86 5.83 -12.11
CA ALA A 22 3.95 6.83 -11.58
C ALA A 22 3.51 7.77 -12.72
N CYS A 23 2.21 8.03 -12.84
CA CYS A 23 1.69 8.91 -13.86
C CYS A 23 1.09 10.18 -13.23
N ALA A 24 1.18 11.31 -13.97
CA ALA A 24 0.76 12.60 -13.48
C ALA A 24 -0.74 12.65 -13.11
N THR A 25 -1.57 11.85 -13.79
CA THR A 25 -3.02 11.80 -13.52
C THR A 25 -3.41 10.77 -12.47
N CYS A 26 -2.49 9.92 -12.06
CA CYS A 26 -2.75 8.90 -11.05
C CYS A 26 -2.44 9.36 -9.63
N GLY A 27 -1.61 10.34 -9.45
CA GLY A 27 -1.41 11.20 -8.30
C GLY A 27 -1.08 10.58 -6.93
N TRP A 28 -1.51 9.37 -6.62
CA TRP A 28 -1.40 8.79 -5.29
C TRP A 28 -0.82 7.39 -5.33
N VAL A 29 0.04 7.09 -4.37
CA VAL A 29 0.67 5.78 -4.24
C VAL A 29 0.40 5.23 -2.86
N LEU A 30 -0.04 3.97 -2.81
CA LEU A 30 -0.19 3.25 -1.56
C LEU A 30 1.13 2.57 -1.23
N TRP A 31 1.66 2.89 -0.05
CA TRP A 31 2.88 2.30 0.47
C TRP A 31 2.58 1.36 1.62
N GLU A 32 3.27 0.23 1.63
CA GLU A 32 3.32 -0.68 2.76
C GLU A 32 4.67 -0.46 3.45
N ILE A 33 4.63 0.02 4.70
CA ILE A 33 5.81 0.37 5.47
C ILE A 33 5.89 -0.56 6.66
N SER A 34 6.88 -1.45 6.68
CA SER A 34 7.05 -2.46 7.73
C SER A 34 8.11 -2.01 8.72
N SER A 35 7.81 -2.18 10.01
CA SER A 35 8.76 -1.87 11.08
C SER A 35 9.91 -2.86 11.13
N PRO A 36 11.06 -2.48 11.71
CA PRO A 36 12.19 -3.40 11.86
C PRO A 36 11.85 -4.62 12.75
N THR A 37 12.49 -5.74 12.45
CA THR A 37 12.48 -6.96 13.26
C THR A 37 13.92 -7.36 13.58
N ARG A 38 14.11 -8.39 14.37
CA ARG A 38 15.46 -8.91 14.64
C ARG A 38 16.14 -9.45 13.39
N LYS A 39 15.34 -10.08 12.51
CA LYS A 39 15.85 -10.65 11.25
C LYS A 39 16.08 -9.58 10.20
N HIS A 40 15.27 -8.52 10.22
CA HIS A 40 15.31 -7.42 9.25
C HIS A 40 15.33 -6.10 10.02
N PRO A 41 16.51 -5.61 10.41
CA PRO A 41 16.61 -4.45 11.32
C PRO A 41 16.27 -3.12 10.66
N ASP A 42 16.06 -3.08 9.36
CA ASP A 42 15.73 -1.85 8.65
C ASP A 42 14.24 -1.75 8.36
N TRP A 43 13.75 -0.51 8.27
CA TRP A 43 12.41 -0.24 7.77
C TRP A 43 12.31 -0.66 6.31
N THR A 44 11.21 -1.29 5.96
CA THR A 44 10.95 -1.74 4.60
C THR A 44 9.82 -0.94 3.99
N TYR A 45 10.03 -0.43 2.75
CA TYR A 45 9.08 0.41 2.04
C TYR A 45 8.76 -0.24 0.70
N ASN A 46 7.50 -0.65 0.51
CA ASN A 46 7.04 -1.29 -0.71
C ASN A 46 5.86 -0.54 -1.30
N LYS A 47 5.91 -0.29 -2.61
CA LYS A 47 4.76 0.23 -3.34
C LYS A 47 3.77 -0.90 -3.55
N VAL A 48 2.53 -0.67 -3.14
CA VAL A 48 1.46 -1.67 -3.30
C VAL A 48 0.64 -1.39 -4.54
N ASN A 49 0.26 -0.12 -4.73
CA ASN A 49 -0.64 0.25 -5.82
C ASN A 49 -0.53 1.75 -6.10
N ALA A 50 -1.00 2.16 -7.27
CA ALA A 50 -1.12 3.57 -7.64
C ALA A 50 -2.57 3.87 -8.01
N GLU A 51 -3.07 5.01 -7.55
CA GLU A 51 -4.46 5.39 -7.71
C GLU A 51 -4.60 6.84 -8.18
N ALA A 52 -5.69 7.13 -8.86
CA ALA A 52 -5.93 8.46 -9.38
C ALA A 52 -6.30 9.47 -8.29
N THR A 53 -6.93 9.02 -7.20
CA THR A 53 -7.41 9.88 -6.14
C THR A 53 -6.99 9.36 -4.77
N ASN A 54 -6.95 10.24 -3.78
CA ASN A 54 -6.69 9.87 -2.40
C ASN A 54 -7.76 8.90 -1.86
N GLU A 55 -9.02 9.13 -2.23
CA GLU A 55 -10.11 8.26 -1.80
C GLU A 55 -9.94 6.83 -2.32
N ALA A 56 -9.59 6.68 -3.60
CA ALA A 56 -9.30 5.36 -4.18
C ALA A 56 -8.10 4.71 -3.50
N CYS A 57 -7.08 5.49 -3.16
CA CYS A 57 -5.91 4.99 -2.43
C CYS A 57 -6.30 4.48 -1.04
N LYS A 58 -7.16 5.18 -0.32
CA LYS A 58 -7.64 4.74 1.00
C LYS A 58 -8.45 3.45 0.89
N GLN A 59 -9.26 3.30 -0.14
CA GLN A 59 -9.99 2.06 -0.39
C GLN A 59 -9.04 0.91 -0.69
N SER A 60 -8.02 1.15 -1.49
CA SER A 60 -6.97 0.16 -1.76
C SER A 60 -6.23 -0.25 -0.48
N ALA A 61 -6.02 0.69 0.43
CA ALA A 61 -5.40 0.41 1.72
C ALA A 61 -6.25 -0.57 2.54
N GLU A 62 -7.57 -0.37 2.59
CA GLU A 62 -8.45 -1.29 3.31
C GLU A 62 -8.41 -2.71 2.73
N VAL A 63 -8.42 -2.84 1.42
CA VAL A 63 -8.31 -4.15 0.75
C VAL A 63 -6.95 -4.80 1.08
N ALA A 64 -5.87 -4.04 1.03
CA ALA A 64 -4.54 -4.55 1.34
C ALA A 64 -4.43 -5.01 2.79
N ILE A 65 -5.02 -4.26 3.73
CA ILE A 65 -5.04 -4.62 5.14
C ILE A 65 -5.80 -5.94 5.36
N GLN A 66 -6.97 -6.08 4.75
CA GLN A 66 -7.76 -7.30 4.88
C GLN A 66 -7.02 -8.51 4.34
N ARG A 67 -6.40 -8.37 3.18
CA ARG A 67 -5.62 -9.45 2.56
C ARG A 67 -4.44 -9.84 3.43
N ARG A 68 -3.70 -8.85 3.91
CA ARG A 68 -2.54 -9.08 4.77
C ARG A 68 -2.92 -9.76 6.08
N THR A 69 -4.04 -9.34 6.66
CA THR A 69 -4.58 -9.91 7.90
C THR A 69 -4.93 -11.38 7.72
N LEU A 70 -5.65 -11.72 6.66
CA LEU A 70 -6.02 -13.11 6.39
C LEU A 70 -4.79 -13.98 6.16
N GLN A 71 -3.84 -13.49 5.39
CA GLN A 71 -2.60 -14.21 5.12
C GLN A 71 -1.83 -14.48 6.40
N ALA A 72 -1.68 -13.48 7.26
CA ALA A 72 -0.96 -13.62 8.51
C ALA A 72 -1.66 -14.59 9.47
N ARG A 73 -2.98 -14.49 9.60
CA ARG A 73 -3.75 -15.41 10.45
C ARG A 73 -3.63 -16.85 9.99
N ASN A 74 -3.60 -17.07 8.67
CA ASN A 74 -3.40 -18.42 8.12
C ASN A 74 -2.04 -19.00 8.46
N HIS A 75 -1.07 -18.17 8.82
CA HIS A 75 0.26 -18.59 9.24
C HIS A 75 0.46 -18.55 10.76
N GLY A 76 -0.62 -18.43 11.51
CA GLY A 76 -0.59 -18.50 12.97
C GLY A 76 -0.28 -17.20 13.68
N TRP A 77 -0.29 -16.07 12.96
CA TRP A 77 -0.07 -14.76 13.58
C TRP A 77 -1.35 -14.21 14.20
N THR A 78 -1.20 -13.54 15.33
CA THR A 78 -2.26 -12.72 15.90
C THR A 78 -2.15 -11.33 15.31
N VAL A 79 -3.24 -10.82 14.76
CA VAL A 79 -3.28 -9.54 14.07
C VAL A 79 -4.19 -8.59 14.82
N THR A 80 -3.66 -7.40 15.14
CA THR A 80 -4.41 -6.36 15.85
C THR A 80 -4.41 -5.10 15.00
N ARG A 81 -5.61 -4.59 14.70
CA ARG A 81 -5.75 -3.31 13.98
C ARG A 81 -5.51 -2.17 14.96
N GLY A 82 -4.53 -1.33 14.64
CA GLY A 82 -4.23 -0.12 15.40
C GLY A 82 -4.91 1.11 14.84
N ASP A 83 -4.46 2.27 15.26
CA ASP A 83 -4.95 3.55 14.78
C ASP A 83 -4.59 3.74 13.30
N ALA A 84 -5.42 4.50 12.59
CA ALA A 84 -5.29 4.75 11.17
C ALA A 84 -5.18 3.43 10.42
N ASN A 85 -4.14 3.25 9.62
CA ASN A 85 -3.95 2.04 8.80
C ASN A 85 -2.79 1.20 9.28
N ARG A 86 -2.55 1.18 10.59
CA ARG A 86 -1.51 0.35 11.20
C ARG A 86 -2.07 -1.00 11.62
N VAL A 87 -1.33 -2.04 11.31
CA VAL A 87 -1.66 -3.41 11.70
C VAL A 87 -0.47 -4.01 12.41
N SER A 88 -0.68 -4.54 13.61
CA SER A 88 0.37 -5.15 14.43
C SER A 88 0.28 -6.67 14.37
N PHE A 89 1.44 -7.32 14.31
CA PHE A 89 1.55 -8.78 14.19
C PHE A 89 2.37 -9.33 15.35
N THR A 90 1.78 -10.31 16.05
CA THR A 90 2.47 -11.05 17.13
C THR A 90 2.23 -12.54 16.93
N LYS A 91 3.16 -13.36 17.40
CA LYS A 91 3.05 -14.81 17.31
C LYS A 91 3.58 -15.44 18.60
N VAL A 92 2.82 -16.36 19.16
CA VAL A 92 3.21 -17.06 20.39
C VAL A 92 4.53 -17.81 20.15
N GLY A 93 5.50 -17.60 21.04
CA GLY A 93 6.81 -18.24 20.93
C GLY A 93 7.78 -17.52 20.01
N ASP A 94 7.35 -16.48 19.32
CA ASP A 94 8.21 -15.66 18.48
C ASP A 94 8.43 -14.31 19.16
N PRO A 95 9.68 -13.94 19.48
CA PRO A 95 9.95 -12.65 20.11
C PRO A 95 9.84 -11.47 19.15
N ASP A 96 9.79 -11.71 17.84
CA ASP A 96 9.69 -10.66 16.84
C ASP A 96 8.23 -10.27 16.63
N SER A 97 7.83 -9.17 17.25
CA SER A 97 6.59 -8.50 16.89
C SER A 97 6.94 -7.35 15.97
N PHE A 98 6.04 -7.05 15.03
CA PHE A 98 6.24 -5.93 14.11
C PHE A 98 4.90 -5.35 13.72
N PHE A 99 4.94 -4.17 13.12
CA PHE A 99 3.73 -3.57 12.56
C PHE A 99 3.98 -3.14 11.12
N VAL A 100 2.87 -2.99 10.41
CA VAL A 100 2.86 -2.51 9.03
C VAL A 100 1.90 -1.35 8.95
N ASP A 101 2.37 -0.23 8.40
CA ASP A 101 1.55 0.93 8.09
C ASP A 101 1.24 0.96 6.59
N PHE A 102 -0.02 1.16 6.26
CA PHE A 102 -0.44 1.38 4.88
C PHE A 102 -0.73 2.86 4.71
N GLN A 103 0.08 3.56 3.93
CA GLN A 103 0.01 5.01 3.80
C GLN A 103 -0.15 5.42 2.34
N CYS A 104 -1.04 6.39 2.12
CA CYS A 104 -1.24 7.01 0.82
C CYS A 104 -0.42 8.30 0.75
N TRP A 105 0.51 8.35 -0.21
CA TRP A 105 1.37 9.50 -0.44
C TRP A 105 1.19 10.01 -1.86
N PRO A 106 1.29 11.32 -2.09
CA PRO A 106 1.38 11.83 -3.46
C PRO A 106 2.52 11.15 -4.20
N ASP A 107 2.35 10.91 -5.50
CA ASP A 107 3.35 10.21 -6.30
C ASP A 107 4.67 10.94 -6.40
N THR A 108 4.66 12.25 -6.14
CA THR A 108 5.86 13.09 -6.13
C THR A 108 6.67 12.95 -4.83
N VAL A 109 6.13 12.27 -3.83
CA VAL A 109 6.76 12.12 -2.51
C VAL A 109 7.08 10.65 -2.27
N GLU A 110 8.31 10.38 -1.85
CA GLU A 110 8.72 9.04 -1.44
C GLU A 110 8.93 9.04 0.07
N PRO A 111 8.18 8.19 0.84
CA PRO A 111 8.21 8.22 2.31
C PRO A 111 9.60 8.10 2.93
N ARG A 112 10.47 7.27 2.37
CA ARG A 112 11.82 7.08 2.92
C ARG A 112 12.73 8.29 2.76
N LYS A 113 12.39 9.23 1.88
CA LYS A 113 13.17 10.47 1.71
C LYS A 113 12.81 11.52 2.75
N GLU A 114 11.67 11.37 3.41
CA GLU A 114 11.23 12.26 4.47
C GLU A 114 11.98 12.02 5.78
N LYS A 115 12.74 10.95 5.84
CA LYS A 115 13.60 10.61 6.98
C LYS A 115 15.04 11.01 6.67
#